data_c09bfc28711e0bea75a8878bf23ac2f7
#
_entry.id   c09bfc28711e0bea75a8878bf23ac2f7
#
_cell.length_a   1.000
_cell.length_b   1.000
_cell.length_c   1.000
_cell.angle_alpha   90.00
_cell.angle_beta   90.00
_cell.angle_gamma   90.00
#
_symmetry.space_group_name_H-M   'P 1'
#
loop_
_entity.id
_entity.type
_entity.pdbx_description
1 polymer ?
#
loop_
_entity_poly.entity_id
_entity_poly.type
_entity_poly.pdbx_seq_one_letter_code
_entity_poly.pdbx_strand_id
1 'polypeptide(L)'
;MKKQRENIRNIAIIAHVDHGKTTLVDELLKQSGVFRANQEVAERVMDSNDIERERGITILAKNTAVYYKDTKINIIDTPGHADFGGEVERVLKMVNGVILVVDAFEGAMPQTKFVLKKALELQLPVIVCINKIDRPEARPEEVIDEILELFMDLDASDEQLDCPFVYASAKAGHAILDLTDEPENMIPLFETILDYIPAPEGDPDADTQVLISTIDYNEYVGRIGIGKVDNGTIAVNRDMVVVNAHEPDKQKKVKISKLYEFDGLNKVEVKEATIGSIVAISGISDISIGDTLCSPENPVAIPFQKISEPTIAMQFIVNDSPFAGQEGKFVTSRHLRDRLLRELNTDVSLRVEESENADSFRVSGRGELHLSVLIENMRREGYEFAVSKAEVLYKKDENGKLLEPIETAYIDVPDEFTGTVIDKLSQRKGELQNMSASNGTTTRLEFSIPARGLIGYRGEFMTDTKGNGILNTAFDGYAPYKGDIQYRKQGSLIAFETGESVTYGLYSAQERGTLFIGAGEKVYSGMVIGQNGKAEDIELNVCKTKHLTNTRSSGADDALKLTTPRILSLEEALDFIDTDELLEVTPQSLRIRKKILDSKMRKRGKL
;
A
#
# COMPACT_ATOMS: atom_id res chain seq x y z
N MET A 1 29.68 -28.61 1.86
CA MET A 1 30.08 -27.63 2.92
C MET A 1 29.57 -26.26 2.55
N LYS A 2 28.94 -25.55 3.51
CA LYS A 2 28.51 -24.17 3.25
C LYS A 2 29.72 -23.31 2.88
N LYS A 3 29.59 -22.55 1.80
CA LYS A 3 30.59 -21.59 1.30
C LYS A 3 29.95 -20.21 1.27
N GLN A 4 30.73 -19.18 1.52
CA GLN A 4 30.32 -17.79 1.31
C GLN A 4 30.63 -17.37 -0.12
N ARG A 5 29.70 -16.64 -0.74
CA ARG A 5 29.89 -16.09 -2.09
C ARG A 5 30.23 -14.61 -1.99
N GLU A 6 31.51 -14.31 -1.83
CA GLU A 6 32.05 -12.98 -1.52
C GLU A 6 31.71 -11.88 -2.56
N ASN A 7 31.49 -12.25 -3.82
CA ASN A 7 31.23 -11.32 -4.90
C ASN A 7 29.75 -10.95 -5.07
N ILE A 8 28.91 -11.22 -4.04
CA ILE A 8 27.49 -10.83 -4.00
C ILE A 8 27.14 -10.25 -2.63
N ARG A 9 26.25 -9.24 -2.61
CA ARG A 9 25.51 -8.77 -1.43
C ARG A 9 24.04 -8.64 -1.81
N ASN A 10 23.16 -9.09 -0.94
CA ASN A 10 21.72 -8.94 -1.10
C ASN A 10 21.21 -8.04 0.02
N ILE A 11 20.65 -6.90 -0.32
CA ILE A 11 20.19 -5.91 0.64
C ILE A 11 18.75 -5.50 0.36
N ALA A 12 18.00 -5.21 1.42
CA ALA A 12 16.70 -4.54 1.33
C ALA A 12 16.83 -3.09 1.81
N ILE A 13 16.10 -2.19 1.18
CA ILE A 13 16.03 -0.80 1.63
C ILE A 13 14.68 -0.54 2.27
N ILE A 14 14.70 -0.11 3.54
CA ILE A 14 13.55 0.22 4.36
C ILE A 14 13.55 1.72 4.62
N ALA A 15 12.42 2.36 4.45
CA ALA A 15 12.26 3.78 4.78
C ALA A 15 10.80 4.11 5.05
N HIS A 16 10.57 5.19 5.81
CA HIS A 16 9.27 5.84 5.81
C HIS A 16 9.02 6.54 4.46
N VAL A 17 7.74 6.82 4.18
CA VAL A 17 7.34 7.64 3.02
C VAL A 17 8.09 8.98 3.07
N ASP A 18 8.56 9.44 1.93
CA ASP A 18 9.32 10.68 1.75
C ASP A 18 10.69 10.77 2.44
N HIS A 19 11.20 9.76 3.15
CA HIS A 19 12.56 9.75 3.69
C HIS A 19 13.67 9.67 2.61
N GLY A 20 13.28 9.52 1.33
CA GLY A 20 14.19 9.57 0.18
C GLY A 20 14.73 8.22 -0.25
N LYS A 21 14.04 7.12 0.06
CA LYS A 21 14.39 5.76 -0.36
C LYS A 21 14.64 5.65 -1.87
N THR A 22 13.68 6.04 -2.69
CA THR A 22 13.78 5.97 -4.16
C THR A 22 14.92 6.83 -4.68
N THR A 23 15.09 8.04 -4.15
CA THR A 23 16.18 8.93 -4.52
C THR A 23 17.55 8.32 -4.20
N LEU A 24 17.66 7.63 -3.05
CA LEU A 24 18.90 6.94 -2.66
C LEU A 24 19.22 5.80 -3.64
N VAL A 25 18.25 4.98 -3.99
CA VAL A 25 18.42 3.89 -4.96
C VAL A 25 18.79 4.42 -6.34
N ASP A 26 18.12 5.48 -6.80
CA ASP A 26 18.44 6.13 -8.07
C ASP A 26 19.90 6.63 -8.09
N GLU A 27 20.37 7.18 -6.98
CA GLU A 27 21.74 7.70 -6.90
C GLU A 27 22.78 6.57 -6.85
N LEU A 28 22.48 5.48 -6.13
CA LEU A 28 23.34 4.28 -6.17
C LEU A 28 23.41 3.68 -7.58
N LEU A 29 22.30 3.65 -8.31
CA LEU A 29 22.28 3.21 -9.72
C LEU A 29 23.13 4.11 -10.62
N LYS A 30 23.04 5.42 -10.46
CA LYS A 30 23.83 6.38 -11.27
C LYS A 30 25.33 6.23 -11.02
N GLN A 31 25.73 6.18 -9.76
CA GLN A 31 27.15 6.14 -9.39
C GLN A 31 27.80 4.76 -9.57
N SER A 32 27.01 3.69 -9.66
CA SER A 32 27.50 2.35 -10.04
C SER A 32 27.83 2.19 -11.53
N GLY A 33 27.56 3.20 -12.37
CA GLY A 33 27.84 3.17 -13.80
C GLY A 33 26.86 2.33 -14.63
N VAL A 34 25.71 1.94 -14.07
CA VAL A 34 24.63 1.21 -14.78
C VAL A 34 24.06 2.05 -15.93
N PHE A 35 24.02 3.38 -15.78
CA PHE A 35 23.59 4.29 -16.82
C PHE A 35 24.76 4.82 -17.65
N ARG A 36 24.54 4.96 -18.96
CA ARG A 36 25.54 5.61 -19.83
C ARG A 36 25.62 7.10 -19.51
N ALA A 37 26.83 7.68 -19.58
CA ALA A 37 27.12 9.07 -19.23
C ALA A 37 26.25 10.16 -19.91
N ASN A 38 25.57 9.82 -21.01
CA ASN A 38 24.68 10.72 -21.76
C ASN A 38 23.20 10.31 -21.73
N GLN A 39 22.81 9.40 -20.84
CA GLN A 39 21.43 8.98 -20.72
C GLN A 39 20.72 9.91 -19.73
N GLU A 40 19.76 10.70 -20.21
CA GLU A 40 18.84 11.42 -19.34
C GLU A 40 17.99 10.38 -18.59
N VAL A 41 18.24 10.25 -17.29
CA VAL A 41 17.48 9.35 -16.42
C VAL A 41 16.37 10.17 -15.81
N ALA A 42 15.12 9.75 -16.01
CA ALA A 42 13.99 10.35 -15.32
C ALA A 42 14.19 10.20 -13.80
N GLU A 43 13.80 11.19 -13.04
CA GLU A 43 13.75 11.07 -11.57
C GLU A 43 12.80 9.93 -11.17
N ARG A 44 13.13 9.20 -10.10
CA ARG A 44 12.36 8.05 -9.58
C ARG A 44 12.23 6.90 -10.58
N VAL A 45 13.37 6.45 -11.09
CA VAL A 45 13.45 5.36 -12.08
C VAL A 45 12.85 4.06 -11.55
N MET A 46 12.92 3.82 -10.25
CA MET A 46 12.33 2.65 -9.61
C MET A 46 10.80 2.73 -9.51
N ASP A 47 10.20 3.92 -9.45
CA ASP A 47 8.75 4.08 -9.37
C ASP A 47 8.14 3.99 -10.77
N SER A 48 7.94 2.77 -11.27
CA SER A 48 7.41 2.52 -12.62
C SER A 48 5.90 2.77 -12.75
N ASN A 49 5.17 2.84 -11.62
CA ASN A 49 3.74 3.09 -11.56
C ASN A 49 3.48 4.58 -11.27
N ASP A 50 2.61 5.21 -12.07
CA ASP A 50 2.24 6.62 -11.88
C ASP A 50 1.63 6.88 -10.49
N ILE A 51 0.91 5.90 -9.91
CA ILE A 51 0.35 6.00 -8.56
C ILE A 51 1.46 6.02 -7.50
N GLU A 52 2.51 5.22 -7.66
CA GLU A 52 3.66 5.24 -6.75
C GLU A 52 4.34 6.60 -6.77
N ARG A 53 4.53 7.18 -7.99
CA ARG A 53 5.13 8.52 -8.16
C ARG A 53 4.28 9.63 -7.54
N GLU A 54 2.97 9.60 -7.75
CA GLU A 54 2.05 10.62 -7.24
C GLU A 54 1.90 10.57 -5.72
N ARG A 55 1.87 9.35 -5.16
CA ARG A 55 1.69 9.14 -3.72
C ARG A 55 3.00 9.10 -2.93
N GLY A 56 4.14 9.03 -3.62
CA GLY A 56 5.46 8.90 -3.01
C GLY A 56 5.69 7.58 -2.27
N ILE A 57 4.88 6.55 -2.52
CA ILE A 57 4.95 5.25 -1.84
C ILE A 57 5.38 4.14 -2.79
N THR A 58 6.14 3.18 -2.30
CA THR A 58 6.39 1.92 -3.01
C THR A 58 5.24 0.96 -2.69
N ILE A 59 4.59 0.45 -3.73
CA ILE A 59 3.45 -0.49 -3.62
C ILE A 59 3.95 -1.92 -3.79
N LEU A 60 4.80 -2.16 -4.79
CA LEU A 60 5.35 -3.47 -5.11
C LEU A 60 6.86 -3.48 -4.89
N ALA A 61 7.36 -4.56 -4.29
CA ALA A 61 8.80 -4.78 -4.17
C ALA A 61 9.46 -4.89 -5.55
N LYS A 62 10.55 -4.18 -5.74
CA LYS A 62 11.31 -4.17 -6.99
C LYS A 62 12.73 -4.60 -6.75
N ASN A 63 13.25 -5.39 -7.68
CA ASN A 63 14.61 -5.89 -7.66
C ASN A 63 15.46 -5.10 -8.66
N THR A 64 16.61 -4.66 -8.20
CA THR A 64 17.64 -4.09 -9.05
C THR A 64 19.01 -4.59 -8.61
N ALA A 65 20.03 -4.41 -9.44
CA ALA A 65 21.39 -4.77 -9.11
C ALA A 65 22.35 -3.68 -9.56
N VAL A 66 23.32 -3.38 -8.70
CA VAL A 66 24.42 -2.46 -8.98
C VAL A 66 25.75 -3.19 -8.81
N TYR A 67 26.81 -2.67 -9.42
CA TYR A 67 28.15 -3.22 -9.27
C TYR A 67 29.04 -2.19 -8.61
N TYR A 68 29.72 -2.62 -7.57
CA TYR A 68 30.77 -1.81 -6.96
C TYR A 68 32.01 -2.67 -6.78
N LYS A 69 33.15 -2.22 -7.35
CA LYS A 69 34.34 -3.05 -7.52
C LYS A 69 33.97 -4.36 -8.24
N ASP A 70 34.35 -5.51 -7.69
CA ASP A 70 34.06 -6.83 -8.26
C ASP A 70 32.80 -7.49 -7.62
N THR A 71 32.00 -6.72 -6.87
CA THR A 71 30.85 -7.22 -6.14
C THR A 71 29.55 -6.74 -6.75
N LYS A 72 28.64 -7.68 -6.99
CA LYS A 72 27.24 -7.43 -7.36
C LYS A 72 26.42 -7.18 -6.10
N ILE A 73 25.78 -6.05 -6.00
CA ILE A 73 24.87 -5.72 -4.91
C ILE A 73 23.44 -5.75 -5.45
N ASN A 74 22.68 -6.78 -5.07
CA ASN A 74 21.26 -6.84 -5.35
C ASN A 74 20.53 -5.99 -4.33
N ILE A 75 19.72 -5.06 -4.81
CA ILE A 75 18.94 -4.13 -4.00
C ILE A 75 17.47 -4.45 -4.21
N ILE A 76 16.76 -4.73 -3.12
CA ILE A 76 15.32 -4.95 -3.13
C ILE A 76 14.66 -3.74 -2.47
N ASP A 77 13.90 -3.00 -3.25
CA ASP A 77 13.09 -1.91 -2.76
C ASP A 77 11.82 -2.47 -2.11
N THR A 78 11.61 -2.16 -0.82
CA THR A 78 10.50 -2.72 -0.05
C THR A 78 9.36 -1.73 0.10
N PRO A 79 8.08 -2.19 0.05
CA PRO A 79 6.97 -1.35 0.45
C PRO A 79 7.12 -0.86 1.89
N GLY A 80 6.82 0.43 2.12
CA GLY A 80 6.89 1.03 3.47
C GLY A 80 5.60 0.93 4.27
N HIS A 81 4.47 0.60 3.62
CA HIS A 81 3.16 0.60 4.26
C HIS A 81 2.77 -0.77 4.83
N ALA A 82 2.17 -0.79 6.02
CA ALA A 82 1.80 -2.02 6.73
C ALA A 82 0.83 -2.93 5.95
N ASP A 83 -0.02 -2.37 5.08
CA ASP A 83 -0.93 -3.15 4.22
C ASP A 83 -0.17 -4.11 3.29
N PHE A 84 1.10 -3.84 3.03
CA PHE A 84 2.00 -4.68 2.23
C PHE A 84 2.96 -5.51 3.09
N GLY A 85 2.73 -5.63 4.40
CA GLY A 85 3.63 -6.28 5.36
C GLY A 85 4.03 -7.72 5.01
N GLY A 86 3.13 -8.48 4.38
CA GLY A 86 3.47 -9.84 3.92
C GLY A 86 4.47 -9.86 2.76
N GLU A 87 4.57 -8.79 1.96
CA GLU A 87 5.62 -8.67 0.94
C GLU A 87 6.97 -8.36 1.58
N VAL A 88 6.96 -7.50 2.59
CA VAL A 88 8.15 -7.14 3.35
C VAL A 88 8.81 -8.37 3.95
N GLU A 89 8.04 -9.23 4.66
CA GLU A 89 8.60 -10.45 5.26
C GLU A 89 9.23 -11.40 4.24
N ARG A 90 8.63 -11.51 3.07
CA ARG A 90 9.15 -12.36 1.98
C ARG A 90 10.44 -11.80 1.38
N VAL A 91 10.48 -10.48 1.19
CA VAL A 91 11.67 -9.78 0.70
C VAL A 91 12.83 -9.94 1.70
N LEU A 92 12.57 -9.75 2.99
CA LEU A 92 13.59 -9.87 4.03
C LEU A 92 14.25 -11.26 4.10
N LYS A 93 13.55 -12.32 3.67
CA LYS A 93 14.15 -13.67 3.57
C LYS A 93 15.11 -13.83 2.38
N MET A 94 15.05 -12.96 1.38
CA MET A 94 15.97 -13.01 0.25
C MET A 94 17.27 -12.26 0.50
N VAL A 95 17.32 -11.41 1.50
CA VAL A 95 18.46 -10.51 1.74
C VAL A 95 19.36 -10.98 2.88
N ASN A 96 20.57 -10.41 2.92
CA ASN A 96 21.58 -10.67 3.93
C ASN A 96 21.71 -9.52 4.92
N GLY A 97 21.10 -8.38 4.63
CA GLY A 97 21.08 -7.21 5.49
C GLY A 97 20.15 -6.14 4.97
N VAL A 98 20.01 -5.08 5.74
CA VAL A 98 19.03 -4.03 5.52
C VAL A 98 19.69 -2.65 5.61
N ILE A 99 19.26 -1.72 4.76
CA ILE A 99 19.56 -0.29 4.91
C ILE A 99 18.27 0.38 5.41
N LEU A 100 18.33 0.95 6.60
CA LEU A 100 17.28 1.76 7.18
C LEU A 100 17.54 3.23 6.83
N VAL A 101 16.70 3.82 5.98
CA VAL A 101 16.81 5.24 5.59
C VAL A 101 15.90 6.08 6.45
N VAL A 102 16.48 7.05 7.16
CA VAL A 102 15.78 7.95 8.06
C VAL A 102 16.05 9.40 7.67
N ASP A 103 15.02 10.24 7.64
CA ASP A 103 15.18 11.67 7.40
C ASP A 103 15.84 12.34 8.61
N ALA A 104 16.89 13.14 8.36
CA ALA A 104 17.68 13.82 9.40
C ALA A 104 16.89 14.85 10.21
N PHE A 105 15.69 15.26 9.77
CA PHE A 105 14.81 16.17 10.48
C PHE A 105 13.63 15.44 11.15
N GLU A 106 12.95 14.57 10.40
CA GLU A 106 11.73 13.89 10.88
C GLU A 106 12.03 12.78 11.91
N GLY A 107 13.21 12.14 11.80
CA GLY A 107 13.63 11.07 12.70
C GLY A 107 12.91 9.73 12.48
N ALA A 108 12.85 8.91 13.51
CA ALA A 108 12.27 7.58 13.47
C ALA A 108 10.75 7.60 13.45
N MET A 109 10.14 7.19 12.33
CA MET A 109 8.69 7.21 12.11
C MET A 109 8.02 5.85 12.37
N PRO A 110 6.75 5.82 12.83
CA PRO A 110 6.06 4.58 13.24
C PRO A 110 5.98 3.48 12.17
N GLN A 111 5.86 3.83 10.89
CA GLN A 111 5.79 2.84 9.80
C GLN A 111 7.07 2.02 9.71
N THR A 112 8.21 2.63 9.99
CA THR A 112 9.51 1.99 9.99
C THR A 112 9.60 0.92 11.07
N LYS A 113 8.90 1.10 12.21
CA LYS A 113 8.90 0.18 13.36
C LYS A 113 8.50 -1.25 12.96
N PHE A 114 7.44 -1.41 12.15
CA PHE A 114 6.98 -2.73 11.72
C PHE A 114 8.03 -3.47 10.90
N VAL A 115 8.59 -2.81 9.87
CA VAL A 115 9.55 -3.44 8.96
C VAL A 115 10.88 -3.70 9.67
N LEU A 116 11.32 -2.75 10.50
CA LEU A 116 12.52 -2.90 11.32
C LEU A 116 12.38 -4.06 12.32
N LYS A 117 11.25 -4.17 13.02
CA LYS A 117 10.98 -5.30 13.92
C LYS A 117 11.16 -6.64 13.21
N LYS A 118 10.61 -6.77 12.00
CA LYS A 118 10.76 -8.00 11.20
C LYS A 118 12.20 -8.27 10.78
N ALA A 119 12.96 -7.24 10.44
CA ALA A 119 14.39 -7.39 10.13
C ALA A 119 15.19 -7.84 11.37
N LEU A 120 14.92 -7.27 12.54
CA LEU A 120 15.56 -7.63 13.79
C LEU A 120 15.18 -9.06 14.26
N GLU A 121 13.91 -9.46 14.14
CA GLU A 121 13.44 -10.84 14.41
C GLU A 121 14.17 -11.87 13.54
N LEU A 122 14.50 -11.52 12.28
CA LEU A 122 15.26 -12.34 11.35
C LEU A 122 16.78 -12.26 11.55
N GLN A 123 17.24 -11.53 12.58
CA GLN A 123 18.66 -11.32 12.88
C GLN A 123 19.46 -10.74 11.71
N LEU A 124 18.82 -9.90 10.89
CA LEU A 124 19.50 -9.23 9.78
C LEU A 124 20.32 -8.04 10.31
N PRO A 125 21.58 -7.89 9.88
CA PRO A 125 22.36 -6.68 10.16
C PRO A 125 21.71 -5.47 9.49
N VAL A 126 21.68 -4.33 10.20
CA VAL A 126 21.06 -3.09 9.77
C VAL A 126 22.12 -2.00 9.65
N ILE A 127 22.19 -1.36 8.49
CA ILE A 127 22.93 -0.11 8.29
C ILE A 127 21.93 1.03 8.40
N VAL A 128 22.18 2.01 9.24
CA VAL A 128 21.33 3.20 9.37
C VAL A 128 21.86 4.30 8.48
N CYS A 129 21.05 4.73 7.50
CA CYS A 129 21.38 5.83 6.59
C CYS A 129 20.53 7.06 6.97
N ILE A 130 21.15 8.05 7.62
CA ILE A 130 20.53 9.32 7.96
C ILE A 130 20.60 10.22 6.74
N ASN A 131 19.47 10.36 6.04
CA ASN A 131 19.37 11.07 4.77
C ASN A 131 18.90 12.51 4.95
N LYS A 132 19.13 13.34 3.92
CA LYS A 132 18.76 14.76 3.85
C LYS A 132 19.49 15.63 4.88
N ILE A 133 20.75 15.32 5.15
CA ILE A 133 21.61 16.13 6.04
C ILE A 133 21.87 17.55 5.51
N ASP A 134 21.58 17.79 4.23
CA ASP A 134 21.65 19.09 3.57
C ASP A 134 20.53 20.07 3.97
N ARG A 135 19.51 19.60 4.70
CA ARG A 135 18.44 20.48 5.20
C ARG A 135 18.92 21.38 6.34
N PRO A 136 18.51 22.67 6.36
CA PRO A 136 18.90 23.57 7.44
C PRO A 136 18.43 23.14 8.84
N GLU A 137 17.30 22.41 8.89
CA GLU A 137 16.68 21.94 10.13
C GLU A 137 17.15 20.51 10.52
N ALA A 138 18.14 19.94 9.79
CA ALA A 138 18.66 18.62 10.10
C ALA A 138 19.26 18.55 11.52
N ARG A 139 18.93 17.46 12.25
CA ARG A 139 19.35 17.17 13.62
C ARG A 139 19.89 15.74 13.75
N PRO A 140 20.94 15.37 12.98
CA PRO A 140 21.34 13.98 12.83
C PRO A 140 21.75 13.30 14.15
N GLU A 141 22.36 14.02 15.09
CA GLU A 141 22.76 13.47 16.39
C GLU A 141 21.55 13.05 17.24
N GLU A 142 20.51 13.90 17.30
CA GLU A 142 19.26 13.57 18.01
C GLU A 142 18.52 12.40 17.35
N VAL A 143 18.56 12.32 16.02
CA VAL A 143 17.95 11.22 15.25
C VAL A 143 18.63 9.88 15.53
N ILE A 144 19.94 9.87 15.77
CA ILE A 144 20.66 8.66 16.21
C ILE A 144 20.10 8.16 17.54
N ASP A 145 19.95 9.04 18.52
CA ASP A 145 19.40 8.68 19.84
C ASP A 145 17.97 8.12 19.70
N GLU A 146 17.11 8.76 18.90
CA GLU A 146 15.76 8.25 18.60
C GLU A 146 15.76 6.86 17.96
N ILE A 147 16.70 6.59 17.06
CA ILE A 147 16.82 5.29 16.39
C ILE A 147 17.30 4.23 17.37
N LEU A 148 18.29 4.53 18.21
CA LEU A 148 18.77 3.61 19.23
C LEU A 148 17.69 3.30 20.28
N GLU A 149 16.89 4.29 20.70
CA GLU A 149 15.72 4.08 21.54
C GLU A 149 14.70 3.14 20.84
N LEU A 150 14.44 3.36 19.54
CA LEU A 150 13.56 2.49 18.76
C LEU A 150 14.08 1.06 18.68
N PHE A 151 15.39 0.85 18.51
CA PHE A 151 15.99 -0.49 18.52
C PHE A 151 15.82 -1.18 19.88
N MET A 152 16.03 -0.43 20.97
CA MET A 152 15.81 -0.96 22.33
C MET A 152 14.33 -1.31 22.58
N ASP A 153 13.41 -0.48 22.12
CA ASP A 153 11.96 -0.73 22.19
C ASP A 153 11.53 -1.98 21.40
N LEU A 154 12.32 -2.39 20.42
CA LEU A 154 12.10 -3.56 19.58
C LEU A 154 12.88 -4.79 20.04
N ASP A 155 13.43 -4.76 21.26
CA ASP A 155 14.23 -5.84 21.84
C ASP A 155 15.45 -6.23 20.99
N ALA A 156 16.11 -5.25 20.34
CA ALA A 156 17.32 -5.48 19.58
C ALA A 156 18.45 -6.00 20.48
N SER A 157 19.28 -6.91 19.95
CA SER A 157 20.47 -7.41 20.65
C SER A 157 21.58 -6.35 20.70
N ASP A 158 22.53 -6.52 21.63
CA ASP A 158 23.70 -5.63 21.72
C ASP A 158 24.48 -5.56 20.39
N GLU A 159 24.56 -6.67 19.64
CA GLU A 159 25.20 -6.71 18.31
C GLU A 159 24.41 -5.88 17.26
N GLN A 160 23.09 -5.84 17.38
CA GLN A 160 22.23 -5.05 16.49
C GLN A 160 22.24 -3.55 16.86
N LEU A 161 22.46 -3.23 18.13
CA LEU A 161 22.65 -1.84 18.58
C LEU A 161 24.00 -1.24 18.15
N ASP A 162 25.02 -2.08 17.93
CA ASP A 162 26.33 -1.66 17.39
C ASP A 162 26.31 -1.59 15.85
N CYS A 163 25.25 -0.97 15.29
CA CYS A 163 25.07 -0.82 13.86
C CYS A 163 25.80 0.41 13.30
N PRO A 164 26.31 0.37 12.06
CA PRO A 164 26.96 1.53 11.44
C PRO A 164 25.93 2.59 11.05
N PHE A 165 26.31 3.85 11.26
CA PHE A 165 25.59 5.03 10.81
C PHE A 165 26.30 5.65 9.61
N VAL A 166 25.53 5.98 8.57
CA VAL A 166 26.01 6.68 7.37
C VAL A 166 25.14 7.93 7.19
N TYR A 167 25.75 9.07 7.02
CA TYR A 167 25.05 10.33 6.76
C TYR A 167 25.01 10.59 5.27
N ALA A 168 23.86 10.91 4.71
CA ALA A 168 23.71 11.07 3.29
C ALA A 168 22.84 12.28 2.89
N SER A 169 23.14 12.84 1.74
CA SER A 169 22.21 13.60 0.94
C SER A 169 22.02 12.89 -0.40
N ALA A 170 21.01 12.05 -0.49
CA ALA A 170 20.70 11.33 -1.71
C ALA A 170 20.43 12.28 -2.89
N LYS A 171 19.82 13.44 -2.63
CA LYS A 171 19.55 14.47 -3.64
C LYS A 171 20.85 15.12 -4.17
N ALA A 172 21.83 15.35 -3.32
CA ALA A 172 23.12 15.91 -3.69
C ALA A 172 24.12 14.84 -4.15
N GLY A 173 23.83 13.56 -3.95
CA GLY A 173 24.61 12.43 -4.46
C GLY A 173 25.85 12.09 -3.64
N HIS A 174 25.83 12.32 -2.32
CA HIS A 174 26.97 12.01 -1.45
C HIS A 174 26.57 11.34 -0.13
N ALA A 175 27.51 10.61 0.44
CA ALA A 175 27.44 10.02 1.77
C ALA A 175 28.77 10.22 2.50
N ILE A 176 28.74 10.32 3.82
CA ILE A 176 29.88 10.50 4.72
C ILE A 176 29.70 9.61 5.96
N LEU A 177 30.81 9.25 6.61
CA LEU A 177 30.78 8.46 7.84
C LEU A 177 30.88 9.32 9.10
N ASP A 178 31.48 10.49 9.00
CA ASP A 178 31.56 11.51 10.06
C ASP A 178 31.04 12.84 9.52
N LEU A 179 30.27 13.59 10.31
CA LEU A 179 29.71 14.89 9.90
C LEU A 179 30.78 15.95 9.56
N THR A 180 32.04 15.71 9.96
CA THR A 180 33.17 16.56 9.63
C THR A 180 33.87 16.22 8.31
N ASP A 181 33.49 15.09 7.69
CA ASP A 181 34.05 14.65 6.41
C ASP A 181 33.61 15.55 5.25
N GLU A 182 34.45 15.70 4.24
CA GLU A 182 34.08 16.39 3.01
C GLU A 182 33.16 15.48 2.14
N PRO A 183 31.96 15.95 1.76
CA PRO A 183 31.02 15.15 0.99
C PRO A 183 31.42 15.10 -0.50
N GLU A 184 31.75 13.93 -1.03
CA GLU A 184 32.18 13.77 -2.43
C GLU A 184 31.16 12.94 -3.26
N ASN A 185 30.85 11.72 -2.80
CA ASN A 185 30.10 10.72 -3.55
C ASN A 185 29.47 9.67 -2.60
N MET A 186 28.84 8.63 -3.17
CA MET A 186 28.20 7.54 -2.41
C MET A 186 29.15 6.39 -2.02
N ILE A 187 30.44 6.50 -2.30
CA ILE A 187 31.41 5.44 -1.98
C ILE A 187 31.37 5.03 -0.51
N PRO A 188 31.32 5.94 0.48
CA PRO A 188 31.25 5.54 1.88
C PRO A 188 30.10 4.57 2.19
N LEU A 189 28.91 4.75 1.57
CA LEU A 189 27.80 3.83 1.73
C LEU A 189 28.09 2.47 1.06
N PHE A 190 28.66 2.45 -0.15
CA PHE A 190 29.05 1.20 -0.80
C PHE A 190 30.08 0.40 0.00
N GLU A 191 31.09 1.05 0.55
CA GLU A 191 32.11 0.40 1.40
C GLU A 191 31.46 -0.16 2.67
N THR A 192 30.60 0.60 3.35
CA THR A 192 29.87 0.13 4.54
C THR A 192 29.01 -1.10 4.22
N ILE A 193 28.37 -1.15 3.05
CA ILE A 193 27.60 -2.33 2.61
C ILE A 193 28.52 -3.55 2.48
N LEU A 194 29.69 -3.39 1.85
CA LEU A 194 30.61 -4.51 1.65
C LEU A 194 31.23 -5.01 2.95
N ASP A 195 31.53 -4.11 3.86
CA ASP A 195 32.23 -4.42 5.12
C ASP A 195 31.28 -5.00 6.18
N TYR A 196 30.03 -4.50 6.25
CA TYR A 196 29.11 -4.85 7.33
C TYR A 196 28.07 -5.92 6.94
N ILE A 197 27.58 -5.93 5.71
CA ILE A 197 26.60 -6.93 5.28
C ILE A 197 27.32 -8.22 4.86
N PRO A 198 26.99 -9.37 5.49
CA PRO A 198 27.64 -10.64 5.16
C PRO A 198 27.30 -11.11 3.74
N ALA A 199 28.25 -11.80 3.13
CA ALA A 199 28.02 -12.49 1.86
C ALA A 199 27.02 -13.65 2.03
N PRO A 200 26.19 -13.96 1.03
CA PRO A 200 25.25 -15.08 1.11
C PRO A 200 26.00 -16.42 1.27
N GLU A 201 25.46 -17.26 2.14
CA GLU A 201 25.98 -18.59 2.44
C GLU A 201 25.11 -19.67 1.81
N GLY A 202 25.72 -20.75 1.35
CA GLY A 202 25.04 -21.93 0.84
C GLY A 202 26.03 -23.00 0.42
N ASP A 203 25.55 -24.15 0.01
CA ASP A 203 26.37 -25.21 -0.56
C ASP A 203 26.13 -25.29 -2.07
N PRO A 204 27.10 -24.82 -2.92
CA PRO A 204 26.91 -24.81 -4.37
C PRO A 204 26.90 -26.21 -4.99
N ASP A 205 27.43 -27.20 -4.27
CA ASP A 205 27.53 -28.59 -4.71
C ASP A 205 26.35 -29.46 -4.19
N ALA A 206 25.45 -28.88 -3.39
CA ALA A 206 24.24 -29.55 -2.87
C ALA A 206 23.11 -29.58 -3.91
N ASP A 207 22.03 -30.29 -3.54
CA ASP A 207 20.79 -30.28 -4.29
C ASP A 207 20.22 -28.86 -4.39
N THR A 208 19.74 -28.50 -5.56
CA THR A 208 19.25 -27.15 -5.81
C THR A 208 17.99 -26.87 -4.98
N GLN A 209 17.96 -25.72 -4.33
CA GLN A 209 16.80 -25.18 -3.63
C GLN A 209 16.67 -23.68 -3.93
N VAL A 210 15.50 -23.27 -4.44
CA VAL A 210 15.15 -21.87 -4.72
C VAL A 210 13.77 -21.60 -4.16
N LEU A 211 13.69 -20.77 -3.11
CA LEU A 211 12.42 -20.32 -2.54
C LEU A 211 11.86 -19.15 -3.36
N ILE A 212 10.64 -19.30 -3.86
CA ILE A 212 9.93 -18.24 -4.57
C ILE A 212 9.30 -17.27 -3.57
N SER A 213 9.78 -16.04 -3.55
CA SER A 213 9.38 -15.00 -2.61
C SER A 213 8.45 -13.95 -3.23
N THR A 214 8.58 -13.67 -4.52
CA THR A 214 7.71 -12.74 -5.25
C THR A 214 7.32 -13.30 -6.61
N ILE A 215 6.23 -12.80 -7.17
CA ILE A 215 5.75 -13.16 -8.50
C ILE A 215 5.63 -11.89 -9.34
N ASP A 216 6.07 -12.00 -10.57
CA ASP A 216 5.85 -11.03 -11.63
C ASP A 216 5.06 -11.69 -12.76
N TYR A 217 4.51 -10.90 -13.65
CA TYR A 217 3.72 -11.39 -14.78
C TYR A 217 4.09 -10.65 -16.06
N ASN A 218 4.22 -11.42 -17.11
CA ASN A 218 4.44 -10.90 -18.46
C ASN A 218 3.50 -11.59 -19.44
N GLU A 219 2.82 -10.83 -20.29
CA GLU A 219 1.82 -11.38 -21.23
C GLU A 219 2.38 -12.43 -22.19
N TYR A 220 3.67 -12.39 -22.49
CA TYR A 220 4.33 -13.32 -23.43
C TYR A 220 4.84 -14.61 -22.78
N VAL A 221 5.30 -14.53 -21.53
CA VAL A 221 5.93 -15.68 -20.84
C VAL A 221 5.11 -16.17 -19.65
N GLY A 222 4.02 -15.48 -19.32
CA GLY A 222 3.15 -15.81 -18.19
C GLY A 222 3.75 -15.40 -16.85
N ARG A 223 3.47 -16.19 -15.81
CA ARG A 223 4.01 -15.97 -14.46
C ARG A 223 5.52 -16.17 -14.43
N ILE A 224 6.18 -15.30 -13.67
CA ILE A 224 7.62 -15.32 -13.43
C ILE A 224 7.81 -15.38 -11.91
N GLY A 225 8.35 -16.48 -11.42
CA GLY A 225 8.71 -16.61 -10.00
C GLY A 225 10.07 -15.97 -9.74
N ILE A 226 10.16 -15.12 -8.73
CA ILE A 226 11.41 -14.49 -8.30
C ILE A 226 11.80 -15.03 -6.93
N GLY A 227 13.04 -15.47 -6.79
CA GLY A 227 13.54 -16.04 -5.57
C GLY A 227 15.06 -16.05 -5.48
N LYS A 228 15.57 -16.39 -4.29
CA LYS A 228 17.00 -16.57 -4.04
C LYS A 228 17.39 -18.03 -4.17
N VAL A 229 18.53 -18.30 -4.79
CA VAL A 229 19.14 -19.61 -4.78
C VAL A 229 19.80 -19.85 -3.43
N ASP A 230 19.20 -20.69 -2.60
CA ASP A 230 19.71 -20.97 -1.26
C ASP A 230 20.79 -22.07 -1.27
N ASN A 231 20.62 -23.10 -2.10
CA ASN A 231 21.58 -24.17 -2.29
C ASN A 231 21.66 -24.59 -3.75
N GLY A 232 22.79 -25.17 -4.12
CA GLY A 232 23.04 -25.76 -5.44
C GLY A 232 23.17 -24.74 -6.56
N THR A 233 22.88 -25.22 -7.77
CA THR A 233 22.92 -24.42 -9.00
C THR A 233 21.66 -24.71 -9.83
N ILE A 234 20.97 -23.67 -10.23
CA ILE A 234 19.80 -23.73 -11.11
C ILE A 234 20.22 -23.44 -12.55
N ALA A 235 19.69 -24.16 -13.52
CA ALA A 235 20.01 -23.98 -14.93
C ALA A 235 18.80 -24.10 -15.84
N VAL A 236 18.86 -23.45 -17.01
CA VAL A 236 17.84 -23.53 -18.06
C VAL A 236 17.74 -24.96 -18.59
N ASN A 237 16.54 -25.38 -18.95
CA ASN A 237 16.20 -26.72 -19.46
C ASN A 237 16.44 -27.89 -18.48
N ARG A 238 16.73 -27.62 -17.22
CA ARG A 238 16.84 -28.63 -16.17
C ARG A 238 15.45 -29.04 -15.66
N ASP A 239 15.27 -30.33 -15.43
CA ASP A 239 14.07 -30.86 -14.77
C ASP A 239 14.16 -30.58 -13.28
N MET A 240 13.10 -30.02 -12.71
CA MET A 240 12.97 -29.65 -11.32
C MET A 240 11.66 -30.14 -10.74
N VAL A 241 11.53 -30.11 -9.43
CA VAL A 241 10.28 -30.40 -8.72
C VAL A 241 9.89 -29.18 -7.90
N VAL A 242 8.64 -28.77 -8.03
CA VAL A 242 8.02 -27.76 -7.18
C VAL A 242 7.42 -28.46 -5.96
N VAL A 243 7.77 -27.99 -4.78
CA VAL A 243 7.23 -28.43 -3.49
C VAL A 243 6.86 -27.21 -2.66
N ASN A 244 5.92 -27.39 -1.72
CA ASN A 244 5.48 -26.31 -0.83
C ASN A 244 5.42 -26.80 0.61
N ALA A 245 5.98 -26.04 1.54
CA ALA A 245 6.05 -26.44 2.97
C ALA A 245 4.67 -26.62 3.62
N HIS A 246 3.64 -25.92 3.13
CA HIS A 246 2.26 -26.03 3.62
C HIS A 246 1.42 -27.10 2.90
N GLU A 247 1.92 -27.63 1.79
CA GLU A 247 1.28 -28.68 1.00
C GLU A 247 2.28 -29.79 0.62
N PRO A 248 2.85 -30.49 1.61
CA PRO A 248 3.99 -31.41 1.40
C PRO A 248 3.67 -32.58 0.47
N ASP A 249 2.40 -32.97 0.37
CA ASP A 249 1.95 -34.08 -0.48
C ASP A 249 1.85 -33.69 -1.95
N LYS A 250 1.87 -32.38 -2.29
CA LYS A 250 1.81 -31.90 -3.65
C LYS A 250 3.22 -31.69 -4.20
N GLN A 251 3.63 -32.57 -5.10
CA GLN A 251 4.89 -32.43 -5.84
C GLN A 251 4.58 -32.32 -7.34
N LYS A 252 5.18 -31.36 -8.00
CA LYS A 252 4.98 -31.12 -9.44
C LYS A 252 6.32 -31.10 -10.16
N LYS A 253 6.48 -31.97 -11.14
CA LYS A 253 7.64 -31.92 -12.04
C LYS A 253 7.47 -30.78 -13.04
N VAL A 254 8.50 -29.96 -13.18
CA VAL A 254 8.53 -28.79 -14.03
C VAL A 254 9.86 -28.71 -14.78
N LYS A 255 9.88 -27.95 -15.86
CA LYS A 255 11.09 -27.66 -16.62
C LYS A 255 11.26 -26.15 -16.73
N ILE A 256 12.44 -25.65 -16.42
CA ILE A 256 12.76 -24.23 -16.50
C ILE A 256 12.93 -23.83 -17.97
N SER A 257 12.08 -22.95 -18.47
CA SER A 257 12.17 -22.47 -19.84
C SER A 257 13.20 -21.36 -20.00
N LYS A 258 13.17 -20.38 -19.09
CA LYS A 258 14.11 -19.26 -19.07
C LYS A 258 14.47 -18.88 -17.65
N LEU A 259 15.69 -18.44 -17.48
CA LEU A 259 16.28 -18.00 -16.23
C LEU A 259 16.89 -16.62 -16.45
N TYR A 260 16.60 -15.70 -15.52
CA TYR A 260 17.11 -14.34 -15.58
C TYR A 260 17.78 -13.96 -14.26
N GLU A 261 18.79 -13.12 -14.34
CA GLU A 261 19.31 -12.31 -13.22
C GLU A 261 19.04 -10.85 -13.47
N PHE A 262 19.14 -10.03 -12.41
CA PHE A 262 18.98 -8.57 -12.50
C PHE A 262 20.34 -7.92 -12.82
N ASP A 263 20.31 -6.96 -13.74
CA ASP A 263 21.44 -6.09 -14.09
C ASP A 263 20.90 -4.66 -14.28
N GLY A 264 21.20 -3.80 -13.33
CA GLY A 264 20.44 -2.57 -13.18
C GLY A 264 18.97 -2.86 -13.00
N LEU A 265 18.13 -2.21 -13.78
CA LEU A 265 16.66 -2.41 -13.81
C LEU A 265 16.22 -3.53 -14.77
N ASN A 266 17.14 -4.10 -15.52
CA ASN A 266 16.81 -5.08 -16.55
C ASN A 266 16.93 -6.51 -16.04
N LYS A 267 16.10 -7.40 -16.60
CA LYS A 267 16.23 -8.86 -16.46
C LYS A 267 17.09 -9.38 -17.62
N VAL A 268 18.27 -9.90 -17.32
CA VAL A 268 19.20 -10.45 -18.31
C VAL A 268 19.11 -11.97 -18.27
N GLU A 269 18.92 -12.59 -19.42
CA GLU A 269 18.84 -14.05 -19.55
C GLU A 269 20.21 -14.69 -19.28
N VAL A 270 20.22 -15.65 -18.35
CA VAL A 270 21.42 -16.41 -17.96
C VAL A 270 21.19 -17.90 -18.17
N LYS A 271 22.26 -18.66 -18.37
CA LYS A 271 22.17 -20.12 -18.56
C LYS A 271 22.06 -20.85 -17.23
N GLU A 272 22.73 -20.35 -16.21
CA GLU A 272 22.78 -20.92 -14.87
C GLU A 272 22.97 -19.82 -13.81
N ALA A 273 22.58 -20.10 -12.58
CA ALA A 273 22.80 -19.27 -11.41
C ALA A 273 23.03 -20.15 -10.18
N THR A 274 23.85 -19.70 -9.24
CA THR A 274 24.24 -20.44 -8.06
C THR A 274 23.92 -19.70 -6.77
N ILE A 275 24.29 -20.24 -5.63
CA ILE A 275 23.99 -19.72 -4.28
C ILE A 275 24.07 -18.20 -4.20
N GLY A 276 23.11 -17.59 -3.51
CA GLY A 276 23.03 -16.15 -3.30
C GLY A 276 22.48 -15.35 -4.48
N SER A 277 22.41 -15.91 -5.70
CA SER A 277 21.79 -15.20 -6.83
C SER A 277 20.29 -15.01 -6.60
N ILE A 278 19.79 -13.80 -6.86
CA ILE A 278 18.36 -13.53 -6.98
C ILE A 278 17.99 -13.72 -8.44
N VAL A 279 17.10 -14.68 -8.70
CA VAL A 279 16.74 -15.13 -10.05
C VAL A 279 15.27 -14.94 -10.33
N ALA A 280 14.95 -14.68 -11.61
CA ALA A 280 13.59 -14.69 -12.13
C ALA A 280 13.43 -15.87 -13.07
N ILE A 281 12.42 -16.70 -12.84
CA ILE A 281 12.23 -18.01 -13.46
C ILE A 281 10.89 -18.04 -14.19
N SER A 282 10.90 -18.41 -15.47
CA SER A 282 9.69 -18.55 -16.27
C SER A 282 9.52 -19.97 -16.83
N GLY A 283 8.28 -20.26 -17.28
CA GLY A 283 7.91 -21.56 -17.83
C GLY A 283 7.09 -22.44 -16.89
N ILE A 284 6.74 -21.92 -15.71
CA ILE A 284 5.90 -22.61 -14.72
C ILE A 284 4.63 -21.76 -14.52
N SER A 285 3.54 -22.18 -15.19
CA SER A 285 2.31 -21.36 -15.30
C SER A 285 1.59 -21.12 -13.99
N ASP A 286 1.73 -22.02 -13.04
CA ASP A 286 1.04 -22.02 -11.74
C ASP A 286 2.00 -21.86 -10.54
N ILE A 287 3.22 -21.36 -10.80
CA ILE A 287 4.17 -21.04 -9.72
C ILE A 287 3.56 -20.05 -8.75
N SER A 288 3.76 -20.31 -7.47
CA SER A 288 3.21 -19.51 -6.38
C SER A 288 4.28 -19.09 -5.39
N ILE A 289 3.98 -18.03 -4.63
CA ILE A 289 4.84 -17.60 -3.53
C ILE A 289 4.88 -18.70 -2.46
N GLY A 290 6.08 -18.99 -1.96
CA GLY A 290 6.33 -20.06 -1.00
C GLY A 290 6.62 -21.41 -1.64
N ASP A 291 6.49 -21.53 -2.96
CA ASP A 291 6.97 -22.70 -3.67
C ASP A 291 8.50 -22.76 -3.61
N THR A 292 9.02 -23.96 -3.39
CA THR A 292 10.45 -24.24 -3.48
C THR A 292 10.71 -25.08 -4.72
N LEU A 293 11.58 -24.58 -5.59
CA LEU A 293 12.10 -25.34 -6.72
C LEU A 293 13.28 -26.18 -6.25
N CYS A 294 13.15 -27.50 -6.35
CA CYS A 294 14.14 -28.45 -5.86
C CYS A 294 14.67 -29.34 -6.98
N SER A 295 15.87 -29.90 -6.77
CA SER A 295 16.36 -31.04 -7.55
C SER A 295 15.41 -32.23 -7.37
N PRO A 296 15.13 -33.03 -8.42
CA PRO A 296 14.22 -34.17 -8.34
C PRO A 296 14.66 -35.25 -7.36
N GLU A 297 15.95 -35.33 -7.07
CA GLU A 297 16.57 -36.35 -6.23
C GLU A 297 16.23 -36.16 -4.74
N ASN A 298 16.06 -34.88 -4.31
CA ASN A 298 15.78 -34.56 -2.90
C ASN A 298 14.86 -33.32 -2.81
N PRO A 299 13.55 -33.48 -3.03
CA PRO A 299 12.59 -32.38 -3.03
C PRO A 299 12.20 -31.96 -1.61
N VAL A 300 13.00 -31.08 -0.99
CA VAL A 300 12.77 -30.55 0.35
C VAL A 300 12.32 -29.09 0.26
N ALA A 301 11.11 -28.80 0.76
CA ALA A 301 10.57 -27.46 0.80
C ALA A 301 11.27 -26.59 1.86
N ILE A 302 11.58 -25.35 1.52
CA ILE A 302 12.06 -24.35 2.47
C ILE A 302 10.85 -23.81 3.26
N PRO A 303 10.89 -23.78 4.60
CA PRO A 303 9.83 -23.19 5.40
C PRO A 303 9.63 -21.70 5.09
N PHE A 304 8.39 -21.31 4.85
CA PHE A 304 8.02 -19.92 4.66
C PHE A 304 6.77 -19.54 5.47
N GLN A 305 6.61 -18.27 5.73
CA GLN A 305 5.43 -17.77 6.42
C GLN A 305 4.26 -17.70 5.44
N LYS A 306 3.13 -18.27 5.84
CA LYS A 306 1.92 -18.24 5.00
C LYS A 306 1.49 -16.80 4.76
N ILE A 307 1.08 -16.50 3.53
CA ILE A 307 0.56 -15.19 3.16
C ILE A 307 -0.64 -14.88 4.06
N SER A 308 -0.64 -13.69 4.66
CA SER A 308 -1.75 -13.24 5.50
C SER A 308 -3.04 -13.22 4.68
N GLU A 309 -4.10 -13.74 5.28
CA GLU A 309 -5.42 -13.73 4.64
C GLU A 309 -5.95 -12.30 4.52
N PRO A 310 -6.78 -12.00 3.52
CA PRO A 310 -7.47 -10.73 3.44
C PRO A 310 -8.28 -10.44 4.70
N THR A 311 -8.36 -9.17 5.09
CA THR A 311 -9.11 -8.71 6.27
C THR A 311 -10.35 -7.92 5.93
N ILE A 312 -10.41 -7.34 4.73
CA ILE A 312 -11.55 -6.58 4.23
C ILE A 312 -12.00 -7.06 2.86
N ALA A 313 -13.26 -6.79 2.52
CA ALA A 313 -13.83 -7.06 1.21
C ALA A 313 -14.70 -5.90 0.73
N MET A 314 -14.77 -5.72 -0.59
CA MET A 314 -15.68 -4.81 -1.27
C MET A 314 -16.40 -5.55 -2.40
N GLN A 315 -17.61 -5.11 -2.74
CA GLN A 315 -18.30 -5.54 -3.96
C GLN A 315 -17.85 -4.64 -5.11
N PHE A 316 -17.37 -5.22 -6.20
CA PHE A 316 -17.14 -4.58 -7.48
C PHE A 316 -18.28 -4.96 -8.40
N ILE A 317 -19.04 -3.96 -8.86
CA ILE A 317 -20.33 -4.14 -9.52
C ILE A 317 -20.28 -3.42 -10.87
N VAL A 318 -20.87 -4.02 -11.88
CA VAL A 318 -21.07 -3.31 -13.16
C VAL A 318 -21.89 -2.04 -12.90
N ASN A 319 -21.44 -0.90 -13.45
CA ASN A 319 -22.16 0.35 -13.29
C ASN A 319 -23.50 0.28 -14.05
N ASP A 320 -24.60 0.42 -13.32
CA ASP A 320 -25.98 0.43 -13.82
C ASP A 320 -26.67 1.78 -13.60
N SER A 321 -25.88 2.84 -13.34
CA SER A 321 -26.41 4.19 -13.15
C SER A 321 -26.98 4.77 -14.47
N PRO A 322 -27.79 5.82 -14.41
CA PRO A 322 -28.27 6.51 -15.60
C PRO A 322 -27.17 7.09 -16.50
N PHE A 323 -25.95 7.22 -15.98
CA PHE A 323 -24.79 7.70 -16.74
C PHE A 323 -23.82 6.58 -17.14
N ALA A 324 -24.21 5.32 -16.93
CA ALA A 324 -23.38 4.17 -17.27
C ALA A 324 -22.97 4.17 -18.76
N GLY A 325 -21.68 3.87 -19.02
CA GLY A 325 -21.13 3.76 -20.36
C GLY A 325 -20.85 5.08 -21.09
N GLN A 326 -20.97 6.22 -20.39
CA GLN A 326 -20.70 7.54 -21.02
C GLN A 326 -19.21 7.91 -20.95
N GLU A 327 -18.48 7.45 -19.97
CA GLU A 327 -17.11 7.87 -19.70
C GLU A 327 -16.10 6.71 -19.79
N GLY A 328 -16.54 5.48 -19.50
CA GLY A 328 -15.69 4.29 -19.49
C GLY A 328 -15.56 3.60 -20.85
N LYS A 329 -14.38 3.06 -21.11
CA LYS A 329 -14.11 2.21 -22.28
C LYS A 329 -14.51 0.75 -22.02
N PHE A 330 -14.31 0.27 -20.80
CA PHE A 330 -14.58 -1.10 -20.35
C PHE A 330 -15.69 -1.09 -19.30
N VAL A 331 -16.91 -1.44 -19.73
CA VAL A 331 -18.13 -1.24 -18.93
C VAL A 331 -18.93 -2.52 -18.69
N THR A 332 -18.47 -3.68 -19.20
CA THR A 332 -19.23 -4.93 -19.11
C THR A 332 -18.73 -5.82 -17.97
N SER A 333 -19.60 -6.72 -17.49
CA SER A 333 -19.26 -7.75 -16.51
C SER A 333 -18.05 -8.59 -16.94
N ARG A 334 -17.96 -8.95 -18.21
CA ARG A 334 -16.84 -9.69 -18.77
C ARG A 334 -15.53 -8.91 -18.65
N HIS A 335 -15.52 -7.63 -19.02
CA HIS A 335 -14.32 -6.79 -18.90
C HIS A 335 -13.87 -6.68 -17.44
N LEU A 336 -14.83 -6.45 -16.53
CA LEU A 336 -14.56 -6.35 -15.09
C LEU A 336 -13.97 -7.66 -14.55
N ARG A 337 -14.60 -8.79 -14.88
CA ARG A 337 -14.15 -10.14 -14.50
C ARG A 337 -12.72 -10.43 -15.00
N ASP A 338 -12.49 -10.25 -16.29
CA ASP A 338 -11.20 -10.55 -16.90
C ASP A 338 -10.08 -9.69 -16.29
N ARG A 339 -10.37 -8.42 -15.98
CA ARG A 339 -9.41 -7.52 -15.32
C ARG A 339 -9.11 -7.95 -13.89
N LEU A 340 -10.13 -8.26 -13.10
CA LEU A 340 -9.96 -8.71 -11.71
C LEU A 340 -9.21 -10.05 -11.64
N LEU A 341 -9.50 -10.99 -12.52
CA LEU A 341 -8.77 -12.26 -12.59
C LEU A 341 -7.31 -12.08 -13.07
N ARG A 342 -7.06 -11.11 -13.94
CA ARG A 342 -5.69 -10.77 -14.34
C ARG A 342 -4.86 -10.25 -13.16
N GLU A 343 -5.45 -9.48 -12.26
CA GLU A 343 -4.77 -9.00 -11.05
C GLU A 343 -4.25 -10.13 -10.17
N LEU A 344 -4.99 -11.24 -10.07
CA LEU A 344 -4.57 -12.42 -9.30
C LEU A 344 -3.28 -13.08 -9.82
N ASN A 345 -2.82 -12.72 -11.02
CA ASN A 345 -1.54 -13.24 -11.53
C ASN A 345 -0.33 -12.61 -10.84
N THR A 346 -0.47 -11.37 -10.38
CA THR A 346 0.60 -10.60 -9.72
C THR A 346 0.35 -10.45 -8.22
N ASP A 347 -0.90 -10.20 -7.82
CA ASP A 347 -1.29 -10.00 -6.44
C ASP A 347 -1.88 -11.28 -5.83
N VAL A 348 -1.04 -12.01 -5.12
CA VAL A 348 -1.43 -13.26 -4.44
C VAL A 348 -2.19 -13.03 -3.12
N SER A 349 -2.24 -11.78 -2.64
CA SER A 349 -2.97 -11.42 -1.41
C SER A 349 -4.42 -11.03 -1.69
N LEU A 350 -4.76 -10.82 -2.94
CA LEU A 350 -6.10 -10.52 -3.39
C LEU A 350 -6.91 -11.81 -3.56
N ARG A 351 -8.20 -11.77 -3.22
CA ARG A 351 -9.16 -12.82 -3.58
C ARG A 351 -10.31 -12.21 -4.35
N VAL A 352 -10.71 -12.87 -5.40
CA VAL A 352 -11.86 -12.48 -6.24
C VAL A 352 -12.82 -13.64 -6.30
N GLU A 353 -14.04 -13.41 -5.86
CA GLU A 353 -15.13 -14.40 -5.83
C GLU A 353 -16.32 -13.84 -6.61
N GLU A 354 -16.93 -14.67 -7.45
CA GLU A 354 -18.17 -14.32 -8.11
C GLU A 354 -19.30 -14.31 -7.07
N SER A 355 -20.08 -13.24 -7.05
CA SER A 355 -21.26 -13.14 -6.19
C SER A 355 -22.45 -13.89 -6.81
N GLU A 356 -23.54 -14.06 -6.06
CA GLU A 356 -24.80 -14.65 -6.58
C GLU A 356 -25.33 -13.88 -7.81
N ASN A 357 -25.04 -12.59 -7.88
CA ASN A 357 -25.33 -11.77 -9.06
C ASN A 357 -24.13 -11.81 -10.01
N ALA A 358 -24.37 -12.22 -11.26
CA ALA A 358 -23.34 -12.33 -12.32
C ALA A 358 -22.62 -11.02 -12.67
N ASP A 359 -23.18 -9.87 -12.29
CA ASP A 359 -22.61 -8.53 -12.51
C ASP A 359 -21.87 -7.98 -11.29
N SER A 360 -21.61 -8.82 -10.28
CA SER A 360 -20.99 -8.43 -9.02
C SER A 360 -19.89 -9.41 -8.62
N PHE A 361 -18.76 -8.88 -8.18
CA PHE A 361 -17.58 -9.62 -7.73
C PHE A 361 -17.20 -9.18 -6.33
N ARG A 362 -17.02 -10.13 -5.42
CA ARG A 362 -16.48 -9.85 -4.10
C ARG A 362 -14.95 -9.87 -4.19
N VAL A 363 -14.36 -8.72 -3.96
CA VAL A 363 -12.91 -8.53 -3.97
C VAL A 363 -12.44 -8.31 -2.56
N SER A 364 -11.56 -9.19 -2.08
CA SER A 364 -11.03 -9.16 -0.72
C SER A 364 -9.55 -8.84 -0.72
N GLY A 365 -9.11 -7.91 0.12
CA GLY A 365 -7.74 -7.44 0.23
C GLY A 365 -7.31 -7.26 1.69
N ARG A 366 -6.07 -6.85 1.90
CA ARG A 366 -5.49 -6.70 3.24
C ARG A 366 -5.92 -5.42 3.96
N GLY A 367 -6.20 -4.36 3.20
CA GLY A 367 -6.55 -3.06 3.76
C GLY A 367 -7.23 -2.16 2.73
N GLU A 368 -7.73 -1.01 3.19
CA GLU A 368 -8.43 -0.03 2.33
C GLU A 368 -7.50 0.54 1.26
N LEU A 369 -6.25 0.85 1.62
CA LEU A 369 -5.26 1.36 0.67
C LEU A 369 -5.00 0.37 -0.46
N HIS A 370 -4.91 -0.92 -0.16
CA HIS A 370 -4.70 -1.97 -1.14
C HIS A 370 -5.84 -2.00 -2.19
N LEU A 371 -7.10 -1.98 -1.73
CA LEU A 371 -8.25 -1.96 -2.64
C LEU A 371 -8.40 -0.62 -3.37
N SER A 372 -8.07 0.53 -2.73
CA SER A 372 -8.13 1.84 -3.38
C SER A 372 -7.10 1.97 -4.51
N VAL A 373 -5.92 1.37 -4.35
CA VAL A 373 -4.91 1.30 -5.42
C VAL A 373 -5.42 0.49 -6.62
N LEU A 374 -6.05 -0.66 -6.36
CA LEU A 374 -6.66 -1.46 -7.44
C LEU A 374 -7.75 -0.68 -8.18
N ILE A 375 -8.63 -0.01 -7.45
CA ILE A 375 -9.70 0.83 -8.01
C ILE A 375 -9.10 1.93 -8.89
N GLU A 376 -8.09 2.65 -8.42
CA GLU A 376 -7.46 3.74 -9.15
C GLU A 376 -6.71 3.24 -10.39
N ASN A 377 -6.00 2.11 -10.33
CA ASN A 377 -5.39 1.47 -11.49
C ASN A 377 -6.43 1.16 -12.56
N MET A 378 -7.53 0.50 -12.19
CA MET A 378 -8.61 0.16 -13.12
C MET A 378 -9.26 1.40 -13.71
N ARG A 379 -9.47 2.45 -12.91
CA ARG A 379 -9.98 3.74 -13.36
C ARG A 379 -9.11 4.35 -14.45
N ARG A 380 -7.79 4.40 -14.25
CA ARG A 380 -6.81 4.92 -15.23
C ARG A 380 -6.69 4.08 -16.49
N GLU A 381 -6.90 2.78 -16.38
CA GLU A 381 -6.97 1.88 -17.53
C GLU A 381 -8.24 2.07 -18.39
N GLY A 382 -9.21 2.86 -17.93
CA GLY A 382 -10.44 3.18 -18.65
C GLY A 382 -11.65 2.32 -18.27
N TYR A 383 -11.59 1.63 -17.15
CA TYR A 383 -12.73 0.86 -16.62
C TYR A 383 -13.76 1.78 -15.95
N GLU A 384 -15.02 1.39 -16.09
CA GLU A 384 -16.16 2.00 -15.39
C GLU A 384 -16.92 0.92 -14.64
N PHE A 385 -17.09 1.13 -13.34
CA PHE A 385 -17.72 0.18 -12.42
C PHE A 385 -18.22 0.91 -11.18
N ALA A 386 -18.91 0.22 -10.29
CA ALA A 386 -19.30 0.72 -8.99
C ALA A 386 -18.73 -0.15 -7.88
N VAL A 387 -18.45 0.45 -6.73
CA VAL A 387 -17.97 -0.29 -5.54
C VAL A 387 -18.86 -0.01 -4.33
N SER A 388 -18.99 -1.02 -3.46
CA SER A 388 -19.65 -0.90 -2.18
C SER A 388 -18.73 -0.39 -1.10
N LYS A 389 -19.28 -0.04 0.06
CA LYS A 389 -18.52 0.17 1.30
C LYS A 389 -17.67 -1.07 1.62
N ALA A 390 -16.49 -0.84 2.14
CA ALA A 390 -15.62 -1.91 2.66
C ALA A 390 -16.27 -2.58 3.88
N GLU A 391 -16.20 -3.89 3.94
CA GLU A 391 -16.66 -4.72 5.04
C GLU A 391 -15.51 -5.58 5.55
N VAL A 392 -15.39 -5.73 6.88
CA VAL A 392 -14.38 -6.63 7.46
C VAL A 392 -14.78 -8.09 7.31
N LEU A 393 -13.79 -8.95 7.16
CA LEU A 393 -13.98 -10.39 7.07
C LEU A 393 -13.93 -11.01 8.47
N TYR A 394 -15.08 -11.49 8.92
CA TYR A 394 -15.21 -12.17 10.21
C TYR A 394 -14.77 -13.64 10.10
N LYS A 395 -14.25 -14.17 11.20
CA LYS A 395 -13.99 -15.61 11.38
C LYS A 395 -14.83 -16.17 12.52
N LYS A 396 -14.90 -17.47 12.62
CA LYS A 396 -15.49 -18.15 13.77
C LYS A 396 -14.41 -18.96 14.45
N ASP A 397 -14.40 -18.94 15.80
CA ASP A 397 -13.54 -19.80 16.60
C ASP A 397 -14.06 -21.26 16.59
N GLU A 398 -13.34 -22.15 17.26
CA GLU A 398 -13.73 -23.58 17.40
C GLU A 398 -15.10 -23.77 18.08
N ASN A 399 -15.55 -22.79 18.86
CA ASN A 399 -16.82 -22.78 19.56
C ASN A 399 -17.94 -22.05 18.77
N GLY A 400 -17.66 -21.59 17.55
CA GLY A 400 -18.60 -20.86 16.69
C GLY A 400 -18.80 -19.40 17.06
N LYS A 401 -18.00 -18.81 17.99
CA LYS A 401 -18.05 -17.40 18.33
C LYS A 401 -17.41 -16.57 17.22
N LEU A 402 -18.01 -15.41 16.97
CA LEU A 402 -17.55 -14.48 15.96
C LEU A 402 -16.24 -13.80 16.40
N LEU A 403 -15.24 -13.86 15.53
CA LEU A 403 -13.96 -13.16 15.65
C LEU A 403 -13.88 -12.08 14.58
N GLU A 404 -13.31 -10.93 14.94
CA GLU A 404 -13.06 -9.80 14.04
C GLU A 404 -11.57 -9.48 13.96
N PRO A 405 -11.09 -8.96 12.80
CA PRO A 405 -9.71 -8.55 12.66
C PRO A 405 -9.43 -7.34 13.55
N ILE A 406 -8.29 -7.39 14.24
CA ILE A 406 -7.79 -6.32 15.11
C ILE A 406 -6.55 -5.72 14.46
N GLU A 407 -6.42 -4.41 14.57
CA GLU A 407 -5.24 -3.67 14.17
C GLU A 407 -4.65 -2.92 15.35
N THR A 408 -3.33 -2.79 15.36
CA THR A 408 -2.63 -1.85 16.22
C THR A 408 -2.49 -0.54 15.47
N ALA A 409 -3.08 0.53 16.01
CA ALA A 409 -2.98 1.87 15.44
C ALA A 409 -1.90 2.65 16.19
N TYR A 410 -0.90 3.12 15.44
CA TYR A 410 0.17 4.01 15.89
C TYR A 410 -0.15 5.43 15.44
N ILE A 411 -0.27 6.35 16.39
CA ILE A 411 -0.77 7.71 16.13
C ILE A 411 0.19 8.71 16.74
N ASP A 412 0.71 9.60 15.91
CA ASP A 412 1.45 10.78 16.37
C ASP A 412 0.56 11.99 16.17
N VAL A 413 0.31 12.73 17.24
CA VAL A 413 -0.63 13.85 17.24
C VAL A 413 -0.15 14.97 18.17
N PRO A 414 -0.28 16.26 17.75
CA PRO A 414 0.00 17.38 18.64
C PRO A 414 -0.82 17.28 19.94
N ASP A 415 -0.22 17.65 21.06
CA ASP A 415 -0.79 17.48 22.41
C ASP A 415 -2.21 18.05 22.54
N GLU A 416 -2.51 19.14 21.84
CA GLU A 416 -3.84 19.78 21.85
C GLU A 416 -4.96 18.89 21.30
N PHE A 417 -4.65 17.92 20.43
CA PHE A 417 -5.64 17.01 19.81
C PHE A 417 -5.71 15.62 20.44
N THR A 418 -4.79 15.30 21.35
CA THR A 418 -4.66 13.97 21.97
C THR A 418 -5.97 13.49 22.59
N GLY A 419 -6.62 14.36 23.39
CA GLY A 419 -7.90 14.01 24.02
C GLY A 419 -9.03 13.71 23.04
N THR A 420 -9.11 14.45 21.93
CA THR A 420 -10.12 14.24 20.87
C THR A 420 -9.91 12.88 20.17
N VAL A 421 -8.66 12.54 19.88
CA VAL A 421 -8.30 11.27 19.22
C VAL A 421 -8.62 10.09 20.13
N ILE A 422 -8.24 10.16 21.42
CA ILE A 422 -8.51 9.11 22.40
C ILE A 422 -10.04 8.88 22.54
N ASP A 423 -10.82 9.96 22.67
CA ASP A 423 -12.28 9.85 22.79
C ASP A 423 -12.91 9.18 21.56
N LYS A 424 -12.54 9.62 20.35
CA LYS A 424 -13.08 9.07 19.12
C LYS A 424 -12.72 7.61 18.89
N LEU A 425 -11.48 7.21 19.11
CA LEU A 425 -11.05 5.83 18.97
C LEU A 425 -11.70 4.91 20.01
N SER A 426 -11.86 5.41 21.25
CA SER A 426 -12.57 4.66 22.29
C SER A 426 -14.04 4.42 21.94
N GLN A 427 -14.73 5.40 21.35
CA GLN A 427 -16.10 5.23 20.83
C GLN A 427 -16.17 4.18 19.70
N ARG A 428 -15.07 3.99 18.96
CA ARG A 428 -14.90 2.99 17.89
C ARG A 428 -14.34 1.66 18.40
N LYS A 429 -14.42 1.40 19.72
CA LYS A 429 -13.97 0.19 20.41
C LYS A 429 -12.45 0.01 20.42
N GLY A 430 -11.69 1.08 20.22
CA GLY A 430 -10.24 1.10 20.42
C GLY A 430 -9.88 1.10 21.90
N GLU A 431 -8.85 0.38 22.27
CA GLU A 431 -8.27 0.29 23.61
C GLU A 431 -6.86 0.88 23.59
N LEU A 432 -6.64 1.94 24.36
CA LEU A 432 -5.32 2.58 24.48
C LEU A 432 -4.36 1.60 25.15
N GLN A 433 -3.29 1.24 24.47
CA GLN A 433 -2.25 0.35 24.96
C GLN A 433 -1.08 1.10 25.55
N ASN A 434 -0.65 2.18 24.88
CA ASN A 434 0.48 2.98 25.29
C ASN A 434 0.29 4.46 24.93
N MET A 435 0.90 5.35 25.71
CA MET A 435 0.97 6.77 25.46
C MET A 435 2.32 7.32 25.92
N SER A 436 3.06 7.93 25.01
CA SER A 436 4.36 8.52 25.30
C SER A 436 4.47 9.92 24.67
N ALA A 437 5.21 10.81 25.34
CA ALA A 437 5.55 12.10 24.74
C ALA A 437 6.60 11.90 23.64
N SER A 438 6.38 12.53 22.49
CA SER A 438 7.32 12.56 21.37
C SER A 438 7.69 14.02 21.13
N ASN A 439 8.99 14.36 21.15
CA ASN A 439 9.53 15.70 20.80
C ASN A 439 8.92 16.91 21.52
N GLY A 440 8.41 16.76 22.74
CA GLY A 440 7.99 17.87 23.62
C GLY A 440 6.72 18.64 23.21
N THR A 441 6.14 18.38 22.04
CA THR A 441 4.90 19.01 21.53
C THR A 441 3.94 18.02 20.88
N THR A 442 4.35 16.75 20.77
CA THR A 442 3.61 15.69 20.10
C THR A 442 3.48 14.50 21.03
N THR A 443 2.30 13.92 21.11
CA THR A 443 2.02 12.69 21.86
C THR A 443 1.89 11.52 20.89
N ARG A 444 2.57 10.44 21.19
CA ARG A 444 2.44 9.14 20.51
C ARG A 444 1.45 8.27 21.27
N LEU A 445 0.46 7.76 20.54
CA LEU A 445 -0.58 6.87 21.05
C LEU A 445 -0.51 5.53 20.34
N GLU A 446 -0.71 4.45 21.07
CA GLU A 446 -0.83 3.09 20.53
C GLU A 446 -2.18 2.51 20.98
N PHE A 447 -2.99 2.10 19.99
CA PHE A 447 -4.33 1.55 20.21
C PHE A 447 -4.45 0.15 19.62
N SER A 448 -5.07 -0.76 20.37
CA SER A 448 -5.62 -1.99 19.80
C SER A 448 -7.09 -1.75 19.43
N ILE A 449 -7.42 -1.81 18.15
CA ILE A 449 -8.74 -1.43 17.63
C ILE A 449 -9.25 -2.44 16.60
N PRO A 450 -10.56 -2.78 16.59
CA PRO A 450 -11.13 -3.54 15.49
C PRO A 450 -10.93 -2.84 14.15
N ALA A 451 -10.48 -3.55 13.13
CA ALA A 451 -10.23 -2.98 11.79
C ALA A 451 -11.43 -2.20 11.26
N ARG A 452 -12.66 -2.68 11.51
CA ARG A 452 -13.88 -1.94 11.16
C ARG A 452 -13.99 -0.59 11.89
N GLY A 453 -13.38 -0.40 13.04
CA GLY A 453 -13.35 0.87 13.77
C GLY A 453 -12.51 1.94 13.09
N LEU A 454 -11.59 1.55 12.22
CA LEU A 454 -10.75 2.44 11.43
C LEU A 454 -11.36 2.83 10.08
N ILE A 455 -12.33 2.05 9.58
CA ILE A 455 -13.05 2.36 8.34
C ILE A 455 -13.71 3.74 8.44
N GLY A 456 -13.36 4.64 7.52
CA GLY A 456 -13.84 6.02 7.49
C GLY A 456 -13.29 6.93 8.61
N TYR A 457 -12.35 6.47 9.44
CA TYR A 457 -11.76 7.29 10.51
C TYR A 457 -10.67 8.23 10.00
N ARG A 458 -9.93 7.84 8.97
CA ARG A 458 -8.80 8.62 8.46
C ARG A 458 -9.19 10.04 8.05
N GLY A 459 -10.31 10.22 7.38
CA GLY A 459 -10.85 11.52 6.99
C GLY A 459 -11.25 12.38 8.21
N GLU A 460 -11.88 11.77 9.22
CA GLU A 460 -12.18 12.46 10.49
C GLU A 460 -10.91 12.87 11.23
N PHE A 461 -9.94 11.95 11.31
CA PHE A 461 -8.66 12.18 11.99
C PHE A 461 -7.90 13.36 11.38
N MET A 462 -7.80 13.45 10.06
CA MET A 462 -7.16 14.58 9.39
C MET A 462 -7.87 15.90 9.66
N THR A 463 -9.20 15.89 9.76
CA THR A 463 -10.00 17.07 10.10
C THR A 463 -9.78 17.49 11.55
N ASP A 464 -9.82 16.55 12.50
CA ASP A 464 -9.67 16.81 13.93
C ASP A 464 -8.27 17.31 14.28
N THR A 465 -7.25 16.80 13.61
CA THR A 465 -5.84 17.18 13.82
C THR A 465 -5.39 18.33 12.91
N LYS A 466 -6.30 18.93 12.15
CA LYS A 466 -6.01 19.99 11.17
C LYS A 466 -4.89 19.62 10.18
N GLY A 467 -4.78 18.34 9.85
CA GLY A 467 -3.75 17.81 8.98
C GLY A 467 -2.39 17.53 9.63
N ASN A 468 -2.24 17.77 10.94
CA ASN A 468 -0.96 17.62 11.65
C ASN A 468 -0.80 16.27 12.37
N GLY A 469 -1.74 15.35 12.20
CA GLY A 469 -1.67 14.02 12.80
C GLY A 469 -1.18 12.97 11.81
N ILE A 470 -0.48 11.96 12.31
CA ILE A 470 -0.04 10.79 11.56
C ILE A 470 -0.75 9.57 12.13
N LEU A 471 -1.41 8.79 11.28
CA LEU A 471 -2.12 7.55 11.65
C LEU A 471 -1.60 6.40 10.78
N ASN A 472 -0.98 5.43 11.43
CA ASN A 472 -0.51 4.19 10.83
C ASN A 472 -1.17 3.00 11.53
N THR A 473 -1.46 1.94 10.78
CA THR A 473 -2.09 0.74 11.31
C THR A 473 -1.35 -0.50 10.88
N ALA A 474 -1.35 -1.52 11.73
CA ALA A 474 -0.78 -2.83 11.45
C ALA A 474 -1.75 -3.92 11.91
N PHE A 475 -1.97 -4.93 11.08
CA PHE A 475 -2.79 -6.08 11.44
C PHE A 475 -2.13 -6.88 12.58
N ASP A 476 -2.88 -7.12 13.67
CA ASP A 476 -2.39 -7.79 14.88
C ASP A 476 -3.04 -9.16 15.12
N GLY A 477 -4.04 -9.55 14.33
CA GLY A 477 -4.69 -10.85 14.47
C GLY A 477 -6.21 -10.76 14.55
N TYR A 478 -6.84 -11.75 15.15
CA TYR A 478 -8.28 -11.84 15.34
C TYR A 478 -8.63 -11.93 16.82
N ALA A 479 -9.63 -11.15 17.25
CA ALA A 479 -10.17 -11.19 18.62
C ALA A 479 -11.70 -11.29 18.61
N PRO A 480 -12.32 -11.64 19.75
CA PRO A 480 -13.77 -11.68 19.86
C PRO A 480 -14.43 -10.36 19.48
N TYR A 481 -15.57 -10.45 18.80
CA TYR A 481 -16.35 -9.30 18.36
C TYR A 481 -16.70 -8.36 19.52
N LYS A 482 -16.33 -7.07 19.41
CA LYS A 482 -16.45 -6.06 20.48
C LYS A 482 -17.80 -5.30 20.47
N GLY A 483 -18.80 -5.79 19.74
CA GLY A 483 -20.12 -5.16 19.65
C GLY A 483 -20.20 -4.06 18.58
N ASP A 484 -21.36 -3.46 18.38
CA ASP A 484 -21.64 -2.52 17.30
C ASP A 484 -20.86 -1.21 17.42
N ILE A 485 -20.48 -0.65 16.27
CA ILE A 485 -19.82 0.66 16.11
C ILE A 485 -20.71 1.53 15.24
N GLN A 486 -20.96 2.77 15.67
CA GLN A 486 -21.61 3.77 14.84
C GLN A 486 -20.56 4.43 13.93
N TYR A 487 -20.72 4.23 12.62
CA TYR A 487 -19.74 4.72 11.64
C TYR A 487 -19.98 6.17 11.25
N ARG A 488 -21.14 6.48 10.71
CA ARG A 488 -21.44 7.80 10.16
C ARG A 488 -22.55 8.47 10.97
N LYS A 489 -22.28 9.70 11.44
CA LYS A 489 -23.23 10.51 12.23
C LYS A 489 -24.13 11.39 11.35
N GLN A 490 -23.76 11.58 10.07
CA GLN A 490 -24.40 12.53 9.16
C GLN A 490 -24.96 11.82 7.93
N GLY A 491 -26.15 12.24 7.49
CA GLY A 491 -26.82 11.69 6.32
C GLY A 491 -26.30 12.25 5.00
N SER A 492 -26.92 11.82 3.91
CA SER A 492 -26.65 12.26 2.55
C SER A 492 -27.68 13.28 2.07
N LEU A 493 -27.21 14.28 1.30
CA LEU A 493 -28.06 15.11 0.44
C LEU A 493 -28.21 14.38 -0.90
N ILE A 494 -29.43 14.06 -1.31
CA ILE A 494 -29.71 13.20 -2.46
C ILE A 494 -30.47 14.02 -3.53
N ALA A 495 -30.04 13.90 -4.79
CA ALA A 495 -30.76 14.49 -5.90
C ALA A 495 -32.15 13.82 -6.08
N PHE A 496 -33.20 14.63 -6.11
CA PHE A 496 -34.59 14.17 -6.25
C PHE A 496 -34.94 13.77 -7.68
N GLU A 497 -34.41 14.51 -8.67
CA GLU A 497 -34.70 14.29 -10.08
C GLU A 497 -33.43 14.31 -10.95
N THR A 498 -33.56 13.83 -12.18
CA THR A 498 -32.49 13.83 -13.17
C THR A 498 -32.53 15.15 -13.95
N GLY A 499 -31.36 15.79 -14.10
CA GLY A 499 -31.24 17.06 -14.84
C GLY A 499 -29.87 17.69 -14.65
N GLU A 500 -29.82 19.00 -14.76
CA GLU A 500 -28.62 19.81 -14.53
C GLU A 500 -28.83 20.68 -13.29
N SER A 501 -27.84 20.72 -12.42
CA SER A 501 -27.87 21.51 -11.19
C SER A 501 -27.83 23.00 -11.50
N VAL A 502 -28.69 23.77 -10.87
CA VAL A 502 -28.77 25.22 -11.06
C VAL A 502 -28.46 25.96 -9.76
N THR A 503 -27.92 27.18 -9.89
CA THR A 503 -27.52 28.00 -8.73
C THR A 503 -28.62 28.16 -7.70
N TYR A 504 -29.89 28.36 -8.12
CA TYR A 504 -31.01 28.51 -7.22
C TYR A 504 -31.32 27.23 -6.40
N GLY A 505 -31.28 26.09 -7.05
CA GLY A 505 -31.49 24.79 -6.37
C GLY A 505 -30.36 24.48 -5.39
N LEU A 506 -29.10 24.73 -5.79
CA LEU A 506 -27.94 24.52 -4.93
C LEU A 506 -27.87 25.48 -3.75
N TYR A 507 -28.31 26.75 -3.93
CA TYR A 507 -28.37 27.72 -2.85
C TYR A 507 -29.28 27.25 -1.70
N SER A 508 -30.43 26.65 -2.02
CA SER A 508 -31.30 26.04 -1.00
C SER A 508 -30.71 24.78 -0.39
N ALA A 509 -29.91 24.04 -1.17
CA ALA A 509 -29.28 22.81 -0.70
C ALA A 509 -28.09 23.04 0.25
N GLN A 510 -27.29 24.09 0.03
CA GLN A 510 -26.13 24.43 0.88
C GLN A 510 -26.51 24.80 2.31
N GLU A 511 -27.75 25.25 2.56
CA GLU A 511 -28.25 25.51 3.91
C GLU A 511 -28.43 24.22 4.73
N ARG A 512 -28.48 23.06 4.07
CA ARG A 512 -28.68 21.74 4.70
C ARG A 512 -27.37 21.02 5.00
N GLY A 513 -26.28 21.41 4.32
CA GLY A 513 -24.98 20.77 4.52
C GLY A 513 -23.93 21.15 3.48
N THR A 514 -22.90 20.34 3.35
CA THR A 514 -21.77 20.58 2.44
C THR A 514 -22.06 19.91 1.09
N LEU A 515 -21.98 20.68 0.01
CA LEU A 515 -22.19 20.17 -1.33
C LEU A 515 -20.92 19.55 -1.92
N PHE A 516 -21.08 18.52 -2.75
CA PHE A 516 -20.02 17.86 -3.51
C PHE A 516 -20.01 18.28 -4.98
N ILE A 517 -21.05 18.95 -5.43
CA ILE A 517 -21.24 19.39 -6.82
C ILE A 517 -21.41 20.89 -6.92
N GLY A 518 -21.03 21.44 -8.07
CA GLY A 518 -21.24 22.83 -8.46
C GLY A 518 -22.48 23.04 -9.35
N ALA A 519 -22.71 24.28 -9.79
CA ALA A 519 -23.76 24.60 -10.75
C ALA A 519 -23.36 24.16 -12.18
N GLY A 520 -24.31 23.71 -12.96
CA GLY A 520 -24.08 23.23 -14.33
C GLY A 520 -23.64 21.75 -14.40
N GLU A 521 -23.64 21.03 -13.28
CA GLU A 521 -23.31 19.61 -13.28
C GLU A 521 -24.56 18.76 -13.50
N LYS A 522 -24.41 17.70 -14.29
CA LYS A 522 -25.46 16.71 -14.52
C LYS A 522 -25.64 15.83 -13.30
N VAL A 523 -26.88 15.67 -12.90
CA VAL A 523 -27.28 14.81 -11.76
C VAL A 523 -28.40 13.87 -12.19
N TYR A 524 -28.54 12.76 -11.47
CA TYR A 524 -29.68 11.86 -11.64
C TYR A 524 -30.35 11.55 -10.29
N SER A 525 -31.61 11.16 -10.34
CA SER A 525 -32.36 10.81 -9.12
C SER A 525 -31.65 9.68 -8.36
N GLY A 526 -31.41 9.90 -7.05
CA GLY A 526 -30.68 8.96 -6.20
C GLY A 526 -29.18 9.20 -6.13
N MET A 527 -28.62 10.13 -6.90
CA MET A 527 -27.22 10.56 -6.79
C MET A 527 -27.03 11.36 -5.49
N VAL A 528 -25.96 11.08 -4.76
CA VAL A 528 -25.58 11.84 -3.56
C VAL A 528 -24.80 13.08 -3.99
N ILE A 529 -25.32 14.24 -3.66
CA ILE A 529 -24.81 15.55 -4.08
C ILE A 529 -24.16 16.34 -2.96
N GLY A 530 -24.14 15.78 -1.75
CA GLY A 530 -23.56 16.43 -0.59
C GLY A 530 -23.77 15.64 0.70
N GLN A 531 -23.15 16.14 1.77
CA GLN A 531 -23.27 15.64 3.13
C GLN A 531 -24.27 16.50 3.91
N ASN A 532 -25.27 15.86 4.53
CA ASN A 532 -26.25 16.56 5.38
C ASN A 532 -25.60 16.98 6.72
N GLY A 533 -25.95 18.12 7.25
CA GLY A 533 -25.59 18.51 8.62
C GLY A 533 -26.26 17.69 9.72
N LYS A 534 -27.31 16.91 9.39
CA LYS A 534 -28.07 16.03 10.29
C LYS A 534 -27.85 14.55 9.93
N ALA A 535 -28.26 13.67 10.83
CA ALA A 535 -28.08 12.21 10.66
C ALA A 535 -28.98 11.60 9.56
N GLU A 536 -30.04 12.27 9.14
CA GLU A 536 -31.01 11.74 8.18
C GLU A 536 -30.64 12.11 6.74
N ASP A 537 -30.93 11.20 5.81
CA ASP A 537 -30.85 11.49 4.38
C ASP A 537 -31.99 12.41 3.95
N ILE A 538 -31.68 13.39 3.12
CA ILE A 538 -32.65 14.35 2.59
C ILE A 538 -32.60 14.39 1.06
N GLU A 539 -33.76 14.25 0.43
CA GLU A 539 -33.92 14.44 -1.02
C GLU A 539 -34.15 15.92 -1.33
N LEU A 540 -33.36 16.47 -2.24
CA LEU A 540 -33.40 17.87 -2.63
C LEU A 540 -33.48 18.02 -4.15
N ASN A 541 -34.31 18.96 -4.62
CA ASN A 541 -34.36 19.31 -6.04
C ASN A 541 -33.37 20.41 -6.36
N VAL A 542 -32.21 20.02 -6.89
CA VAL A 542 -31.14 20.95 -7.30
C VAL A 542 -31.26 21.42 -8.74
N CYS A 543 -32.19 20.85 -9.50
CA CYS A 543 -32.50 21.26 -10.88
C CYS A 543 -33.59 22.36 -10.95
N LYS A 544 -34.15 22.73 -9.78
CA LYS A 544 -35.25 23.71 -9.70
C LYS A 544 -34.76 25.13 -10.03
N THR A 545 -35.33 25.69 -11.08
CA THR A 545 -35.12 27.10 -11.45
C THR A 545 -36.04 28.03 -10.65
N LYS A 546 -35.61 29.28 -10.48
CA LYS A 546 -36.45 30.33 -9.85
C LYS A 546 -37.62 30.65 -10.77
N HIS A 547 -38.86 30.53 -10.26
CA HIS A 547 -40.03 31.02 -11.00
C HIS A 547 -39.99 32.53 -11.04
N LEU A 548 -39.91 33.08 -12.27
CA LEU A 548 -40.04 34.51 -12.51
C LEU A 548 -41.53 34.90 -12.25
N THR A 549 -41.78 35.66 -11.19
CA THR A 549 -43.06 36.29 -10.95
C THR A 549 -42.96 37.75 -11.42
N ASN A 550 -43.95 38.19 -12.24
CA ASN A 550 -43.97 39.51 -12.88
C ASN A 550 -44.08 40.74 -11.93
N THR A 551 -43.86 40.58 -10.65
CA THR A 551 -44.10 41.60 -9.60
C THR A 551 -42.89 42.09 -8.85
N ARG A 552 -41.63 41.76 -9.27
CA ARG A 552 -40.44 42.33 -8.66
C ARG A 552 -39.57 43.07 -9.66
N SER A 553 -39.19 44.31 -9.28
CA SER A 553 -38.25 45.15 -10.02
C SER A 553 -36.92 44.41 -10.28
N SER A 554 -36.40 44.50 -11.47
CA SER A 554 -35.16 43.87 -11.96
C SER A 554 -33.85 44.30 -11.28
N GLY A 555 -33.92 45.07 -10.16
CA GLY A 555 -32.79 45.63 -9.46
C GLY A 555 -32.43 45.00 -8.11
N ALA A 556 -33.13 43.95 -7.66
CA ALA A 556 -32.95 43.38 -6.33
C ALA A 556 -32.55 41.91 -6.31
N ASP A 557 -31.93 41.39 -7.36
CA ASP A 557 -31.32 40.07 -7.32
C ASP A 557 -29.87 40.22 -6.84
N ASP A 558 -29.69 40.16 -5.49
CA ASP A 558 -28.37 39.87 -4.94
C ASP A 558 -27.88 38.56 -5.56
N ALA A 559 -26.69 38.60 -6.14
CA ALA A 559 -26.06 37.42 -6.70
C ALA A 559 -25.98 36.32 -5.65
N LEU A 560 -26.69 35.21 -5.86
CA LEU A 560 -26.67 34.05 -4.96
C LEU A 560 -25.24 33.54 -4.86
N LYS A 561 -24.60 33.67 -3.71
CA LYS A 561 -23.27 33.13 -3.46
C LYS A 561 -23.37 31.66 -3.08
N LEU A 562 -22.78 30.78 -3.89
CA LEU A 562 -22.57 29.39 -3.55
C LEU A 562 -21.22 29.23 -2.82
N THR A 563 -21.21 28.39 -1.81
CA THR A 563 -19.97 27.91 -1.22
C THR A 563 -19.24 27.01 -2.21
N THR A 564 -17.92 27.01 -2.19
CA THR A 564 -17.11 26.09 -3.03
C THR A 564 -17.48 24.65 -2.68
N PRO A 565 -17.85 23.80 -3.65
CA PRO A 565 -18.15 22.40 -3.39
C PRO A 565 -16.90 21.65 -2.90
N ARG A 566 -17.11 20.70 -2.00
CA ARG A 566 -16.05 19.78 -1.58
C ARG A 566 -15.93 18.67 -2.61
N ILE A 567 -14.88 18.69 -3.39
CA ILE A 567 -14.56 17.61 -4.34
C ILE A 567 -13.88 16.50 -3.54
N LEU A 568 -14.48 15.31 -3.51
CA LEU A 568 -13.95 14.17 -2.79
C LEU A 568 -12.88 13.45 -3.63
N SER A 569 -11.75 13.13 -3.00
CA SER A 569 -10.80 12.16 -3.55
C SER A 569 -11.41 10.74 -3.54
N LEU A 570 -10.73 9.77 -4.17
CA LEU A 570 -11.20 8.39 -4.16
C LEU A 570 -11.30 7.85 -2.72
N GLU A 571 -10.28 8.08 -1.91
CA GLU A 571 -10.23 7.66 -0.52
C GLU A 571 -11.35 8.32 0.31
N GLU A 572 -11.52 9.63 0.19
CA GLU A 572 -12.60 10.35 0.89
C GLU A 572 -13.98 9.87 0.47
N ALA A 573 -14.17 9.51 -0.81
CA ALA A 573 -15.43 8.97 -1.30
C ALA A 573 -15.70 7.55 -0.76
N LEU A 574 -14.67 6.70 -0.70
CA LEU A 574 -14.76 5.36 -0.10
C LEU A 574 -15.07 5.42 1.39
N ASP A 575 -14.44 6.35 2.11
CA ASP A 575 -14.71 6.59 3.53
C ASP A 575 -16.13 7.12 3.77
N PHE A 576 -16.65 7.93 2.85
CA PHE A 576 -17.95 8.59 2.99
C PHE A 576 -19.12 7.63 2.76
N ILE A 577 -19.05 6.70 1.79
CA ILE A 577 -20.19 5.84 1.40
C ILE A 577 -20.69 5.01 2.59
N ASP A 578 -22.02 4.83 2.65
CA ASP A 578 -22.68 3.97 3.63
C ASP A 578 -23.14 2.64 3.01
N THR A 579 -23.65 1.75 3.83
CA THR A 579 -24.06 0.38 3.46
C THR A 579 -25.14 0.34 2.37
N ASP A 580 -25.96 1.38 2.27
CA ASP A 580 -27.01 1.55 1.25
C ASP A 580 -26.58 2.41 0.06
N GLU A 581 -25.28 2.74 -0.02
CA GLU A 581 -24.68 3.57 -1.06
C GLU A 581 -23.65 2.78 -1.90
N LEU A 582 -23.35 3.29 -3.08
CA LEU A 582 -22.31 2.82 -3.98
C LEU A 582 -21.49 4.02 -4.47
N LEU A 583 -20.21 3.80 -4.68
CA LEU A 583 -19.34 4.73 -5.39
C LEU A 583 -19.25 4.30 -6.85
N GLU A 584 -19.73 5.12 -7.75
CA GLU A 584 -19.56 4.99 -9.19
C GLU A 584 -18.16 5.53 -9.56
N VAL A 585 -17.33 4.66 -10.11
CA VAL A 585 -15.94 4.94 -10.50
C VAL A 585 -15.85 4.93 -12.02
N THR A 586 -15.44 6.06 -12.58
CA THR A 586 -15.21 6.21 -14.03
C THR A 586 -13.85 6.86 -14.27
N PRO A 587 -13.30 6.81 -15.48
CA PRO A 587 -12.04 7.50 -15.81
C PRO A 587 -12.04 9.00 -15.49
N GLN A 588 -13.20 9.65 -15.56
CA GLN A 588 -13.33 11.11 -15.42
C GLN A 588 -13.97 11.55 -14.11
N SER A 589 -14.84 10.72 -13.52
CA SER A 589 -15.70 11.13 -12.40
C SER A 589 -15.75 10.08 -11.29
N LEU A 590 -15.96 10.58 -10.07
CA LEU A 590 -16.32 9.79 -8.89
C LEU A 590 -17.69 10.31 -8.42
N ARG A 591 -18.72 9.46 -8.45
CA ARG A 591 -20.08 9.83 -8.08
C ARG A 591 -20.63 8.85 -7.06
N ILE A 592 -21.13 9.37 -5.95
CA ILE A 592 -21.79 8.55 -4.94
C ILE A 592 -23.27 8.48 -5.26
N ARG A 593 -23.87 7.31 -5.11
CA ARG A 593 -25.30 7.11 -5.32
C ARG A 593 -25.90 6.13 -4.34
N LYS A 594 -27.22 6.19 -4.16
CA LYS A 594 -27.93 5.16 -3.43
C LYS A 594 -28.01 3.87 -4.27
N LYS A 595 -27.96 2.71 -3.61
CA LYS A 595 -28.18 1.40 -4.24
C LYS A 595 -29.53 1.35 -4.94
N ILE A 596 -30.57 1.84 -4.27
CA ILE A 596 -31.92 1.98 -4.81
C ILE A 596 -32.11 3.43 -5.26
N LEU A 597 -32.16 3.67 -6.56
CA LEU A 597 -32.31 5.02 -7.12
C LEU A 597 -33.73 5.59 -6.96
N ASP A 598 -34.76 4.75 -7.00
CA ASP A 598 -36.13 5.18 -6.86
C ASP A 598 -36.48 5.57 -5.42
N SER A 599 -36.95 6.83 -5.24
CA SER A 599 -37.31 7.40 -3.94
C SER A 599 -38.42 6.64 -3.22
N LYS A 600 -39.42 6.15 -3.97
CA LYS A 600 -40.55 5.42 -3.36
C LYS A 600 -40.12 4.04 -2.87
N MET A 601 -39.22 3.38 -3.61
CA MET A 601 -38.68 2.08 -3.20
C MET A 601 -37.76 2.23 -1.97
N ARG A 602 -36.93 3.27 -1.89
CA ARG A 602 -36.12 3.54 -0.69
C ARG A 602 -36.98 3.70 0.58
N LYS A 603 -38.11 4.42 0.47
CA LYS A 603 -39.00 4.64 1.60
C LYS A 603 -39.72 3.36 2.03
N ARG A 604 -40.01 2.44 1.09
CA ARG A 604 -40.64 1.12 1.40
C ARG A 604 -39.64 0.13 2.03
N GLY A 605 -38.38 0.19 1.68
CA GLY A 605 -37.32 -0.68 2.24
C GLY A 605 -36.88 -0.30 3.65
N LYS A 606 -37.33 0.85 4.19
CA LYS A 606 -37.10 1.28 5.58
C LYS A 606 -38.20 0.86 6.54
N LEU A 607 -39.23 0.17 6.05
CA LEU A 607 -40.35 -0.44 6.82
C LEU A 607 -40.10 -1.95 6.95
#